data_cbc0732260f3664c1a7a0ab3c16e2320
#
_entry.id   cbc0732260f3664c1a7a0ab3c16e2320
#
_cell.length_a   1.000
_cell.length_b   1.000
_cell.length_c   1.000
_cell.angle_alpha   90.00
_cell.angle_beta   90.00
_cell.angle_gamma   90.00
#
_symmetry.space_group_name_H-M   'P 1'
#
loop_
_entity.id
_entity.type
_entity.pdbx_description
1 polymer ?
#
loop_
_entity_poly.entity_id
_entity_poly.type
_entity_poly.pdbx_seq_one_letter_code
_entity_poly.pdbx_strand_id
1 'polypeptide(L)'
;MATAKSPTAKNIWDTLSKVDVSEHTEDRGGLTYLSWAWAWGVMMEHYPDLEVKWHGQRDETGIMHDIQVYPGGSSMVNCSVTIGDVTRDMWLPVMDYRHKAIANADSRSISDARMRCLT
;
A
#
# COMPACT_ATOMS: atom_id res chain seq x y z
N MET A 1 28.96 -21.40 -2.49
CA MET A 1 28.48 -20.08 -2.88
C MET A 1 27.68 -19.48 -1.74
N ALA A 2 28.07 -18.33 -1.28
CA ALA A 2 27.36 -17.66 -0.18
C ALA A 2 26.05 -17.11 -0.69
N THR A 3 24.95 -17.48 -0.05
CA THR A 3 23.66 -16.83 -0.28
C THR A 3 23.69 -15.43 0.35
N ALA A 4 23.25 -14.45 -0.41
CA ALA A 4 23.09 -13.12 0.14
C ALA A 4 22.11 -13.17 1.33
N LYS A 5 22.48 -12.56 2.44
CA LYS A 5 21.59 -12.43 3.58
C LYS A 5 20.41 -11.55 3.20
N SER A 6 19.20 -11.97 3.60
CA SER A 6 18.03 -11.12 3.51
C SER A 6 18.26 -9.85 4.34
N PRO A 7 17.84 -8.68 3.84
CA PRO A 7 17.98 -7.44 4.61
C PRO A 7 17.15 -7.51 5.88
N THR A 8 17.67 -6.91 6.94
CA THR A 8 16.93 -6.73 8.19
C THR A 8 16.00 -5.52 8.09
N ALA A 9 15.04 -5.42 9.00
CA ALA A 9 14.17 -4.25 9.09
C ALA A 9 15.00 -2.95 9.23
N LYS A 10 16.09 -3.00 10.01
CA LYS A 10 16.98 -1.85 10.18
C LYS A 10 17.69 -1.48 8.87
N ASN A 11 18.17 -2.47 8.12
CA ASN A 11 18.82 -2.20 6.81
C ASN A 11 17.84 -1.55 5.84
N ILE A 12 16.61 -2.02 5.79
CA ILE A 12 15.57 -1.46 4.92
C ILE A 12 15.27 -0.02 5.31
N TRP A 13 15.09 0.23 6.60
CA TRP A 13 14.85 1.57 7.11
C TRP A 13 16.01 2.51 6.78
N ASP A 14 17.25 2.08 7.04
CA ASP A 14 18.44 2.90 6.79
C ASP A 14 18.58 3.25 5.30
N THR A 15 18.21 2.32 4.42
CA THR A 15 18.25 2.55 2.96
C THR A 15 17.16 3.53 2.52
N LEU A 16 15.91 3.24 2.88
CA LEU A 16 14.77 3.99 2.37
C LEU A 16 14.61 5.37 3.02
N SER A 17 14.98 5.50 4.29
CA SER A 17 14.89 6.78 4.99
C SER A 17 15.82 7.86 4.43
N LYS A 18 16.84 7.46 3.67
CA LYS A 18 17.79 8.38 3.04
C LYS A 18 17.37 8.81 1.64
N VAL A 19 16.31 8.24 1.10
CA VAL A 19 15.81 8.61 -0.23
C VAL A 19 15.12 9.97 -0.13
N ASP A 20 15.61 10.94 -0.92
CA ASP A 20 15.01 12.26 -0.99
C ASP A 20 13.81 12.23 -1.93
N VAL A 21 12.63 12.47 -1.39
CA VAL A 21 11.36 12.45 -2.13
C VAL A 21 10.83 13.85 -2.43
N SER A 22 11.55 14.90 -2.04
CA SER A 22 11.05 16.29 -2.07
C SER A 22 10.63 16.76 -3.47
N GLU A 23 11.30 16.29 -4.52
CA GLU A 23 10.97 16.67 -5.91
C GLU A 23 9.81 15.86 -6.50
N HIS A 24 9.31 14.85 -5.79
CA HIS A 24 8.28 13.93 -6.28
C HIS A 24 7.01 13.98 -5.46
N THR A 25 6.85 15.03 -4.68
CA THR A 25 5.64 15.26 -3.87
C THR A 25 4.80 16.37 -4.47
N GLU A 26 3.49 16.28 -4.24
CA GLU A 26 2.52 17.31 -4.61
C GLU A 26 1.77 17.76 -3.37
N ASP A 27 1.47 19.06 -3.29
CA ASP A 27 0.57 19.59 -2.28
C ASP A 27 -0.85 19.61 -2.85
N ARG A 28 -1.76 18.94 -2.15
CA ARG A 28 -3.19 18.90 -2.50
C ARG A 28 -4.00 19.25 -1.26
N GLY A 29 -4.55 20.47 -1.26
CA GLY A 29 -5.39 20.92 -0.15
C GLY A 29 -4.68 20.96 1.20
N GLY A 30 -3.41 21.31 1.22
CA GLY A 30 -2.61 21.36 2.44
C GLY A 30 -1.97 20.04 2.85
N LEU A 31 -2.22 18.97 2.09
CA LEU A 31 -1.63 17.66 2.33
C LEU A 31 -0.57 17.35 1.28
N THR A 32 0.51 16.72 1.72
CA THR A 32 1.61 16.32 0.84
C THR A 32 1.38 14.89 0.35
N TYR A 33 1.40 14.71 -0.97
CA TYR A 33 1.26 13.40 -1.61
C TYR A 33 2.54 13.03 -2.34
N LEU A 34 2.97 11.78 -2.16
CA LEU A 34 4.08 11.19 -2.90
C LEU A 34 3.53 10.45 -4.12
N SER A 35 4.16 10.65 -5.29
CA SER A 35 3.82 9.89 -6.49
C SER A 35 4.03 8.39 -6.25
N TRP A 36 2.96 7.59 -6.40
CA TRP A 36 3.04 6.14 -6.20
C TRP A 36 3.94 5.49 -7.27
N ALA A 37 3.90 5.98 -8.49
CA ALA A 37 4.71 5.43 -9.58
C ALA A 37 6.21 5.65 -9.31
N TRP A 38 6.57 6.83 -8.82
CA TRP A 38 7.96 7.10 -8.45
C TRP A 38 8.39 6.28 -7.23
N ALA A 39 7.52 6.18 -6.22
CA ALA A 39 7.79 5.37 -5.03
C ALA A 39 8.01 3.90 -5.39
N TRP A 40 7.16 3.36 -6.29
CA TRP A 40 7.32 2.01 -6.78
C TRP A 40 8.64 1.83 -7.51
N GLY A 41 9.04 2.80 -8.34
CA GLY A 41 10.33 2.77 -9.05
C GLY A 41 11.52 2.72 -8.10
N VAL A 42 11.47 3.50 -7.01
CA VAL A 42 12.51 3.47 -5.97
C VAL A 42 12.57 2.09 -5.31
N MET A 43 11.40 1.51 -4.99
CA MET A 43 11.37 0.17 -4.39
C MET A 43 11.94 -0.88 -5.34
N MET A 44 11.64 -0.79 -6.63
CA MET A 44 12.20 -1.70 -7.64
C MET A 44 13.71 -1.54 -7.80
N GLU A 45 14.22 -0.33 -7.65
CA GLU A 45 15.65 -0.06 -7.70
C GLU A 45 16.40 -0.72 -6.53
N HIS A 46 15.85 -0.64 -5.33
CA HIS A 46 16.48 -1.16 -4.12
C HIS A 46 16.08 -2.61 -3.79
N TYR A 47 14.83 -2.97 -4.02
CA TYR A 47 14.28 -4.29 -3.64
C TYR A 47 13.39 -4.85 -4.75
N PRO A 48 13.98 -5.20 -5.91
CA PRO A 48 13.17 -5.67 -7.06
C PRO A 48 12.41 -6.97 -6.81
N ASP A 49 12.83 -7.75 -5.81
CA ASP A 49 12.20 -9.02 -5.45
C ASP A 49 11.12 -8.86 -4.39
N LEU A 50 10.77 -7.64 -4.01
CA LEU A 50 9.70 -7.44 -3.03
C LEU A 50 8.38 -8.02 -3.54
N GLU A 51 7.56 -8.48 -2.61
CA GLU A 51 6.25 -9.03 -2.91
C GLU A 51 5.18 -8.18 -2.24
N VAL A 52 4.11 -7.91 -2.98
CA VAL A 52 2.91 -7.24 -2.47
C VAL A 52 1.77 -8.23 -2.50
N LYS A 53 1.08 -8.39 -1.37
CA LYS A 53 -0.10 -9.23 -1.28
C LYS A 53 -1.28 -8.37 -0.81
N TRP A 54 -2.38 -8.44 -1.54
CA TRP A 54 -3.63 -7.81 -1.17
C TRP A 54 -4.51 -8.83 -0.46
N HIS A 55 -5.09 -8.42 0.67
CA HIS A 55 -5.91 -9.29 1.50
C HIS A 55 -7.38 -9.01 1.26
N GLY A 56 -8.14 -10.07 1.14
CA GLY A 56 -9.58 -10.01 0.95
C GLY A 56 -10.35 -10.63 2.10
N GLN A 57 -11.64 -10.75 1.92
CA GLN A 57 -12.57 -11.26 2.92
C GLN A 57 -13.67 -12.07 2.25
N ARG A 58 -14.05 -13.20 2.85
CA ARG A 58 -15.26 -13.94 2.45
C ARG A 58 -16.47 -13.30 3.11
N ASP A 59 -17.53 -13.13 2.34
CA ASP A 59 -18.81 -12.67 2.88
C ASP A 59 -19.61 -13.84 3.49
N GLU A 60 -20.80 -13.53 4.01
CA GLU A 60 -21.66 -14.52 4.65
C GLU A 60 -22.13 -15.62 3.69
N THR A 61 -22.13 -15.35 2.40
CA THR A 61 -22.53 -16.33 1.37
C THR A 61 -21.36 -17.18 0.89
N GLY A 62 -20.14 -16.93 1.41
CA GLY A 62 -18.93 -17.65 1.03
C GLY A 62 -18.22 -17.09 -0.18
N ILE A 63 -18.69 -15.97 -0.74
CA ILE A 63 -18.06 -15.32 -1.89
C ILE A 63 -16.86 -14.53 -1.41
N MET A 64 -15.71 -14.74 -2.09
CA MET A 64 -14.48 -14.04 -1.78
C MET A 64 -14.47 -12.66 -2.42
N HIS A 65 -14.29 -11.63 -1.60
CA HIS A 65 -14.02 -10.27 -2.04
C HIS A 65 -12.53 -9.98 -1.91
N ASP A 66 -12.01 -9.17 -2.80
CA ASP A 66 -10.58 -8.79 -2.78
C ASP A 66 -10.30 -7.59 -1.88
N ILE A 67 -11.30 -7.13 -1.15
CA ILE A 67 -11.22 -6.07 -0.15
C ILE A 67 -12.02 -6.46 1.08
N GLN A 68 -11.78 -5.77 2.19
CA GLN A 68 -12.61 -5.91 3.40
C GLN A 68 -13.81 -4.97 3.32
N VAL A 69 -15.00 -5.51 3.54
CA VAL A 69 -16.25 -4.74 3.52
C VAL A 69 -16.89 -4.78 4.90
N TYR A 70 -17.26 -3.61 5.40
CA TYR A 70 -17.91 -3.46 6.71
C TYR A 70 -19.43 -3.37 6.59
N PRO A 71 -20.16 -3.64 7.67
CA PRO A 71 -21.59 -3.33 7.72
C PRO A 71 -21.82 -1.86 7.34
N GLY A 72 -22.83 -1.59 6.51
CA GLY A 72 -23.08 -0.26 5.97
C GLY A 72 -22.39 0.00 4.62
N GLY A 73 -21.56 -0.93 4.15
CA GLY A 73 -21.00 -0.91 2.80
C GLY A 73 -19.69 -0.16 2.65
N SER A 74 -19.15 0.43 3.71
CA SER A 74 -17.80 1.01 3.63
C SER A 74 -16.76 -0.11 3.51
N SER A 75 -15.58 0.22 2.99
CA SER A 75 -14.56 -0.78 2.72
C SER A 75 -13.16 -0.29 3.07
N MET A 76 -12.27 -1.24 3.18
CA MET A 76 -10.88 -1.00 3.52
C MET A 76 -9.99 -1.90 2.67
N VAL A 77 -8.91 -1.35 2.13
CA VAL A 77 -7.88 -2.13 1.47
C VAL A 77 -6.79 -2.49 2.47
N ASN A 78 -6.26 -3.70 2.36
CA ASN A 78 -5.19 -4.20 3.22
C ASN A 78 -4.12 -4.83 2.36
N CYS A 79 -2.87 -4.50 2.61
CA CYS A 79 -1.76 -5.13 1.89
C CYS A 79 -0.64 -5.53 2.84
N SER A 80 0.13 -6.50 2.39
CA SER A 80 1.40 -6.86 3.00
C SER A 80 2.50 -6.65 1.99
N VAL A 81 3.59 -6.02 2.40
CA VAL A 81 4.80 -5.86 1.60
C VAL A 81 5.89 -6.68 2.26
N THR A 82 6.48 -7.59 1.49
CA THR A 82 7.53 -8.49 1.98
C THR A 82 8.83 -8.22 1.22
N ILE A 83 9.87 -7.97 1.98
CA ILE A 83 11.25 -7.82 1.48
C ILE A 83 12.09 -8.85 2.23
N GLY A 84 12.53 -9.91 1.53
CA GLY A 84 13.23 -11.02 2.18
C GLY A 84 12.40 -11.63 3.31
N ASP A 85 12.88 -11.56 4.54
CA ASP A 85 12.20 -12.11 5.71
C ASP A 85 11.36 -11.05 6.46
N VAL A 86 11.30 -9.82 5.95
CA VAL A 86 10.59 -8.71 6.61
C VAL A 86 9.28 -8.45 5.93
N THR A 87 8.19 -8.55 6.68
CA THR A 87 6.84 -8.25 6.19
C THR A 87 6.24 -7.12 7.01
N ARG A 88 5.61 -6.18 6.33
CA ARG A 88 4.85 -5.09 6.96
C ARG A 88 3.48 -5.03 6.33
N ASP A 89 2.50 -4.83 7.18
CA ASP A 89 1.10 -4.72 6.78
C ASP A 89 0.66 -3.26 6.84
N MET A 90 -0.21 -2.89 5.94
CA MET A 90 -0.81 -1.56 5.92
C MET A 90 -2.26 -1.66 5.47
N TRP A 91 -3.05 -0.73 5.91
CA TRP A 91 -4.47 -0.64 5.55
C TRP A 91 -4.85 0.81 5.28
N LEU A 92 -5.90 0.99 4.49
CA LEU A 92 -6.43 2.32 4.19
C LEU A 92 -7.92 2.20 3.87
N PRO A 93 -8.78 3.04 4.48
CA PRO A 93 -10.19 3.08 4.08
C PRO A 93 -10.34 3.55 2.65
N VAL A 94 -11.34 3.02 1.93
CA VAL A 94 -11.72 3.57 0.63
C VAL A 94 -12.51 4.84 0.89
N MET A 95 -11.99 5.97 0.44
CA MET A 95 -12.45 7.31 0.82
C MET A 95 -12.73 8.18 -0.40
N ASP A 96 -13.56 9.21 -0.19
CA ASP A 96 -13.74 10.28 -1.17
C ASP A 96 -12.60 11.33 -1.04
N TYR A 97 -12.66 12.39 -1.85
CA TYR A 97 -11.66 13.45 -1.85
C TYR A 97 -11.62 14.26 -0.54
N ARG A 98 -12.65 14.13 0.31
CA ARG A 98 -12.71 14.77 1.63
C ARG A 98 -12.23 13.84 2.75
N HIS A 99 -11.66 12.69 2.40
CA HIS A 99 -11.18 11.67 3.34
C HIS A 99 -12.29 11.05 4.19
N LYS A 100 -13.50 10.99 3.63
CA LYS A 100 -14.64 10.29 4.25
C LYS A 100 -14.80 8.92 3.63
N ALA A 101 -15.03 7.91 4.46
CA ALA A 101 -15.33 6.57 3.98
C ALA A 101 -16.59 6.61 3.10
N ILE A 102 -16.54 5.88 1.99
CA ILE A 102 -17.67 5.80 1.06
C ILE A 102 -18.28 4.40 1.09
N ALA A 103 -19.60 4.32 0.92
CA ALA A 103 -20.31 3.06 0.81
C ALA A 103 -20.32 2.58 -0.64
N ASN A 104 -20.29 1.25 -0.82
CA ASN A 104 -20.40 0.62 -2.14
C ASN A 104 -19.41 1.18 -3.16
N ALA A 105 -18.13 1.22 -2.77
CA ALA A 105 -17.06 1.79 -3.57
C ALA A 105 -16.95 1.07 -4.93
N ASP A 106 -16.77 1.87 -5.99
CA ASP A 106 -16.50 1.32 -7.31
C ASP A 106 -15.04 0.90 -7.46
N SER A 107 -14.73 0.23 -8.56
CA SER A 107 -13.39 -0.29 -8.82
C SER A 107 -12.33 0.81 -8.91
N ARG A 108 -12.67 1.99 -9.40
CA ARG A 108 -11.74 3.12 -9.47
C ARG A 108 -11.37 3.63 -8.09
N SER A 109 -12.35 3.80 -7.21
CA SER A 109 -12.11 4.22 -5.82
C SER A 109 -11.26 3.21 -5.07
N ILE A 110 -11.50 1.92 -5.30
CA ILE A 110 -10.70 0.84 -4.71
C ILE A 110 -9.27 0.88 -5.24
N SER A 111 -9.09 1.06 -6.54
CA SER A 111 -7.77 1.15 -7.15
C SER A 111 -6.97 2.34 -6.60
N ASP A 112 -7.61 3.50 -6.48
CA ASP A 112 -6.97 4.68 -5.89
C ASP A 112 -6.55 4.44 -4.45
N ALA A 113 -7.41 3.80 -3.66
CA ALA A 113 -7.10 3.45 -2.26
C ALA A 113 -5.92 2.48 -2.18
N ARG A 114 -5.85 1.49 -3.08
CA ARG A 114 -4.72 0.55 -3.13
C ARG A 114 -3.40 1.25 -3.39
N MET A 115 -3.37 2.16 -4.35
CA MET A 115 -2.13 2.89 -4.67
C MET A 115 -1.69 3.78 -3.51
N ARG A 116 -2.63 4.44 -2.84
CA ARG A 116 -2.34 5.26 -1.66
C ARG A 116 -1.88 4.39 -0.48
N CYS A 117 -2.49 3.24 -0.28
CA CYS A 117 -2.11 2.30 0.77
C CYS A 117 -0.68 1.78 0.55
N LEU A 118 -0.34 1.45 -0.69
CA LEU A 118 0.97 0.91 -1.04
C LEU A 118 2.08 1.97 -0.91
N THR A 119 1.79 3.22 -1.25
CA THR A 119 2.75 4.31 -1.16
C THR A 119 3.04 4.72 0.28
#